data_72cb4dabd949b1dc04c4e30860ee4db4
#
_entry.id   72cb4dabd949b1dc04c4e30860ee4db4
#
_cell.length_a   1.000
_cell.length_b   1.000
_cell.length_c   1.000
_cell.angle_alpha   90.00
_cell.angle_beta   90.00
_cell.angle_gamma   90.00
#
_symmetry.space_group_name_H-M   'P 1'
#
loop_
_entity.id
_entity.type
_entity.pdbx_description
1 polymer ?
#
loop_
_entity_poly.entity_id
_entity_poly.type
_entity_poly.pdbx_seq_one_letter_code
_entity_poly.pdbx_strand_id
1 'polypeptide(L)'
;MFYEIRGGSGRYKYFNGENTFLGYEKSACHACGRVIATPKYSAETPEIELDGGKKYPDYLHAYTRGIILSKRAVEVFLEAGATGIDYTPVVVVNKEEETPEYVWLKPQGFIDIDYKASHIKKKNFCAECGQFELNRLRPCPVKMALASWNGLDVCRLGLYPHCLIVTEKVLAAAKKAKLKGMTYTEEGDILYALKNKKI
;
A
#
# COMPACT_ATOMS: atom_id res chain seq x y z
N MET A 1 6.82 14.25 9.46
CA MET A 1 5.44 13.75 9.68
C MET A 1 5.08 12.81 8.55
N PHE A 2 4.32 11.74 8.85
CA PHE A 2 3.93 10.73 7.86
C PHE A 2 2.43 10.71 7.64
N TYR A 3 2.05 10.31 6.43
CA TYR A 3 0.65 10.23 6.00
C TYR A 3 0.43 8.93 5.24
N GLU A 4 -0.71 8.30 5.47
CA GLU A 4 -1.18 7.22 4.61
C GLU A 4 -1.98 7.80 3.45
N ILE A 5 -1.69 7.34 2.24
CA ILE A 5 -2.51 7.60 1.05
C ILE A 5 -3.29 6.34 0.70
N ARG A 6 -4.58 6.48 0.51
CA ARG A 6 -5.48 5.40 0.05
C ARG A 6 -6.24 5.81 -1.20
N GLY A 7 -6.58 4.84 -2.03
CA GLY A 7 -7.50 5.04 -3.14
C GLY A 7 -8.91 5.34 -2.63
N GLY A 8 -9.55 6.33 -3.27
CA GLY A 8 -10.95 6.64 -3.04
C GLY A 8 -11.86 5.62 -3.69
N SER A 9 -13.07 5.42 -3.12
CA SER A 9 -14.11 4.54 -3.63
C SER A 9 -15.31 5.34 -4.16
N GLY A 10 -16.33 4.65 -4.61
CA GLY A 10 -17.61 5.22 -5.02
C GLY A 10 -17.63 5.68 -6.48
N ARG A 11 -17.52 7.00 -6.74
CA ARG A 11 -17.60 7.54 -8.11
C ARG A 11 -16.40 7.26 -9.02
N TYR A 12 -15.33 6.71 -8.46
CA TYR A 12 -14.10 6.40 -9.19
C TYR A 12 -14.08 4.96 -9.67
N LYS A 13 -13.42 4.73 -10.81
CA LYS A 13 -13.07 3.39 -11.24
C LYS A 13 -12.13 2.75 -10.22
N TYR A 14 -12.20 1.45 -10.10
CA TYR A 14 -11.32 0.63 -9.27
C TYR A 14 -10.75 -0.51 -10.10
N PHE A 15 -9.75 -1.14 -9.58
CA PHE A 15 -9.06 -2.23 -10.22
C PHE A 15 -9.60 -3.58 -9.74
N ASN A 16 -10.01 -4.41 -10.67
CA ASN A 16 -10.33 -5.82 -10.43
C ASN A 16 -9.16 -6.67 -10.98
N GLY A 17 -8.25 -7.08 -10.09
CA GLY A 17 -6.91 -7.54 -10.47
C GLY A 17 -6.74 -9.04 -10.55
N GLU A 18 -7.68 -9.77 -11.14
CA GLU A 18 -7.57 -11.23 -11.23
C GLU A 18 -6.50 -11.72 -12.21
N ASN A 19 -6.20 -10.95 -13.25
CA ASN A 19 -5.33 -11.42 -14.35
C ASN A 19 -3.81 -11.33 -14.05
N THR A 20 -3.40 -10.50 -13.11
CA THR A 20 -1.96 -10.29 -12.81
C THR A 20 -1.52 -11.04 -11.57
N PHE A 21 -2.46 -11.32 -10.68
CA PHE A 21 -2.21 -11.99 -9.43
C PHE A 21 -2.46 -13.49 -9.58
N LEU A 22 -1.38 -14.28 -9.69
CA LEU A 22 -1.44 -15.75 -9.82
C LEU A 22 -1.80 -16.48 -8.52
N GLY A 23 -2.11 -15.75 -7.46
CA GLY A 23 -2.37 -16.36 -6.15
C GLY A 23 -1.17 -16.27 -5.21
N TYR A 24 -1.12 -17.18 -4.26
CA TYR A 24 -0.05 -17.24 -3.27
C TYR A 24 0.71 -18.56 -3.39
N GLU A 25 2.03 -18.46 -3.40
CA GLU A 25 2.85 -19.61 -3.00
C GLU A 25 2.73 -19.76 -1.49
N LYS A 26 2.30 -20.93 -1.06
CA LYS A 26 2.12 -21.24 0.36
C LYS A 26 3.17 -22.24 0.79
N SER A 27 3.91 -21.89 1.82
CA SER A 27 4.81 -22.80 2.54
C SER A 27 4.48 -22.80 4.02
N ALA A 28 4.72 -23.90 4.71
CA ALA A 28 4.59 -23.95 6.15
C ALA A 28 5.94 -23.68 6.80
N CYS A 29 5.95 -22.81 7.82
CA CYS A 29 7.15 -22.63 8.64
C CYS A 29 7.45 -23.91 9.42
N HIS A 30 8.67 -24.43 9.33
CA HIS A 30 9.07 -25.66 10.01
C HIS A 30 9.02 -25.52 11.55
N ALA A 31 9.28 -24.33 12.09
CA ALA A 31 9.34 -24.10 13.53
C ALA A 31 7.96 -23.89 14.17
N CYS A 32 7.01 -23.25 13.48
CA CYS A 32 5.73 -22.89 14.10
C CYS A 32 4.48 -23.37 13.33
N GLY A 33 4.66 -24.00 12.18
CA GLY A 33 3.57 -24.52 11.33
C GLY A 33 2.71 -23.46 10.63
N ARG A 34 2.97 -22.17 10.83
CA ARG A 34 2.20 -21.13 10.17
C ARG A 34 2.43 -21.10 8.68
N VAL A 35 1.36 -20.86 7.94
CA VAL A 35 1.43 -20.72 6.50
C VAL A 35 2.01 -19.35 6.16
N ILE A 36 3.13 -19.38 5.44
CA ILE A 36 3.73 -18.21 4.80
C ILE A 36 3.15 -18.13 3.39
N ALA A 37 2.43 -17.06 3.11
CA ALA A 37 1.82 -16.83 1.82
C ALA A 37 2.58 -15.72 1.08
N THR A 38 3.37 -16.10 0.08
CA THR A 38 4.10 -15.16 -0.78
C THR A 38 3.29 -14.91 -2.05
N PRO A 39 2.93 -13.66 -2.37
CA PRO A 39 2.17 -13.37 -3.59
C PRO A 39 3.01 -13.71 -4.82
N LYS A 40 2.40 -14.40 -5.77
CA LYS A 40 2.95 -14.65 -7.11
C LYS A 40 2.29 -13.71 -8.11
N TYR A 41 3.11 -13.14 -8.97
CA TYR A 41 2.68 -12.28 -10.08
C TYR A 41 3.10 -12.89 -11.42
N SER A 42 2.23 -12.80 -12.42
CA SER A 42 2.39 -13.52 -13.70
C SER A 42 3.34 -12.88 -14.68
N ALA A 43 3.66 -11.60 -14.52
CA ALA A 43 4.36 -10.88 -15.56
C ALA A 43 5.22 -9.71 -15.02
N GLU A 44 6.22 -9.35 -15.80
CA GLU A 44 6.99 -8.13 -15.61
C GLU A 44 6.12 -6.87 -15.76
N THR A 45 5.10 -6.94 -16.62
CA THR A 45 4.12 -5.85 -16.84
C THR A 45 2.73 -6.32 -16.40
N PRO A 46 2.20 -5.77 -15.30
CA PRO A 46 0.87 -6.14 -14.82
C PRO A 46 -0.23 -5.73 -15.79
N GLU A 47 -1.20 -6.62 -15.98
CA GLU A 47 -2.45 -6.34 -16.70
C GLU A 47 -3.57 -6.12 -15.68
N ILE A 48 -4.36 -5.07 -15.90
CA ILE A 48 -5.50 -4.74 -15.04
C ILE A 48 -6.75 -4.50 -15.86
N GLU A 49 -7.89 -4.80 -15.26
CA GLU A 49 -9.19 -4.42 -15.76
C GLU A 49 -9.80 -3.36 -14.84
N LEU A 50 -10.34 -2.30 -15.44
CA LEU A 50 -10.98 -1.22 -14.69
C LEU A 50 -12.49 -1.44 -14.65
N ASP A 51 -13.06 -1.35 -13.45
CA ASP A 51 -14.48 -1.54 -13.20
C ASP A 51 -15.06 -0.37 -12.39
N GLY A 52 -16.39 -0.35 -12.24
CA GLY A 52 -17.11 0.57 -11.35
C GLY A 52 -17.30 1.96 -11.94
N GLY A 53 -16.99 2.99 -11.13
CA GLY A 53 -17.34 4.38 -11.35
C GLY A 53 -16.96 5.01 -12.70
N LYS A 54 -17.43 6.22 -12.94
CA LYS A 54 -17.24 6.94 -14.22
C LYS A 54 -15.97 7.79 -14.30
N LYS A 55 -15.23 7.93 -13.21
CA LYS A 55 -14.06 8.83 -13.13
C LYS A 55 -12.78 8.04 -12.93
N TYR A 56 -11.75 8.41 -13.66
CA TYR A 56 -10.41 7.87 -13.50
C TYR A 56 -9.70 8.57 -12.33
N PRO A 57 -9.28 7.83 -11.29
CA PRO A 57 -8.55 8.38 -10.16
C PRO A 57 -7.04 8.39 -10.42
N ASP A 58 -6.31 9.19 -9.67
CA ASP A 58 -4.84 9.14 -9.64
C ASP A 58 -4.31 8.01 -8.72
N TYR A 59 -5.17 7.43 -7.87
CA TYR A 59 -4.90 6.20 -7.10
C TYR A 59 -6.05 5.23 -7.31
N LEU A 60 -5.79 4.12 -7.98
CA LEU A 60 -6.76 3.05 -8.14
C LEU A 60 -6.89 2.26 -6.85
N HIS A 61 -8.12 2.23 -6.30
CA HIS A 61 -8.40 1.32 -5.21
C HIS A 61 -8.32 -0.12 -5.73
N ALA A 62 -7.50 -0.94 -5.09
CA ALA A 62 -7.33 -2.33 -5.44
C ALA A 62 -7.83 -3.22 -4.30
N TYR A 63 -8.60 -4.24 -4.63
CA TYR A 63 -8.91 -5.32 -3.69
C TYR A 63 -7.70 -6.25 -3.48
N THR A 64 -6.67 -6.08 -4.30
CA THR A 64 -5.39 -6.79 -4.25
C THR A 64 -4.30 -5.94 -3.60
N ARG A 65 -3.16 -6.55 -3.27
CA ARG A 65 -2.08 -5.91 -2.51
C ARG A 65 -1.17 -4.96 -3.29
N GLY A 66 -1.58 -4.52 -4.48
CA GLY A 66 -0.82 -3.60 -5.31
C GLY A 66 -1.15 -2.13 -5.04
N ILE A 67 -0.19 -1.25 -5.20
CA ILE A 67 -0.38 0.21 -5.20
C ILE A 67 -0.32 0.66 -6.66
N ILE A 68 -1.47 1.04 -7.24
CA ILE A 68 -1.53 1.48 -8.62
C ILE A 68 -1.89 2.96 -8.66
N LEU A 69 -0.99 3.74 -9.27
CA LEU A 69 -1.14 5.17 -9.44
C LEU A 69 -1.23 5.54 -10.91
N SER A 70 -1.87 6.67 -11.22
CA SER A 70 -1.70 7.26 -12.54
C SER A 70 -0.23 7.66 -12.72
N LYS A 71 0.29 7.57 -13.95
CA LYS A 71 1.63 8.05 -14.29
C LYS A 71 1.82 9.51 -13.89
N ARG A 72 0.79 10.34 -14.11
CA ARG A 72 0.74 11.74 -13.67
C ARG A 72 1.01 11.88 -12.16
N ALA A 73 0.45 11.02 -11.32
CA ALA A 73 0.69 11.10 -9.87
C ALA A 73 2.15 10.83 -9.52
N VAL A 74 2.77 9.86 -10.17
CA VAL A 74 4.19 9.55 -9.97
C VAL A 74 5.08 10.69 -10.46
N GLU A 75 4.78 11.28 -11.61
CA GLU A 75 5.49 12.45 -12.15
C GLU A 75 5.44 13.63 -11.19
N VAL A 76 4.26 13.94 -10.62
CA VAL A 76 4.10 14.98 -9.59
C VAL A 76 4.98 14.72 -8.36
N PHE A 77 5.11 13.47 -7.94
CA PHE A 77 5.97 13.12 -6.81
C PHE A 77 7.46 13.29 -7.16
N LEU A 78 7.86 12.85 -8.34
CA LEU A 78 9.24 12.98 -8.83
C LEU A 78 9.63 14.44 -9.03
N GLU A 79 8.77 15.28 -9.61
CA GLU A 79 8.99 16.72 -9.78
C GLU A 79 9.12 17.45 -8.44
N ALA A 80 8.47 16.97 -7.39
CA ALA A 80 8.66 17.47 -6.03
C ALA A 80 9.96 16.99 -5.37
N GLY A 81 10.79 16.21 -6.07
CA GLY A 81 12.01 15.63 -5.55
C GLY A 81 11.78 14.52 -4.54
N ALA A 82 10.65 13.80 -4.62
CA ALA A 82 10.38 12.68 -3.74
C ALA A 82 11.31 11.50 -4.08
N THR A 83 11.76 10.84 -3.01
CA THR A 83 12.67 9.68 -3.09
C THR A 83 11.94 8.38 -2.75
N GLY A 84 12.51 7.23 -3.13
CA GLY A 84 11.94 5.91 -2.82
C GLY A 84 10.87 5.46 -3.79
N ILE A 85 10.85 5.99 -5.00
CA ILE A 85 9.92 5.68 -6.07
C ILE A 85 10.58 4.74 -7.07
N ASP A 86 10.02 3.56 -7.22
CA ASP A 86 10.23 2.64 -8.33
C ASP A 86 8.87 2.20 -8.84
N TYR A 87 8.74 1.99 -10.15
CA TYR A 87 7.46 1.61 -10.73
C TYR A 87 7.60 0.85 -12.05
N THR A 88 6.58 0.08 -12.35
CA THR A 88 6.44 -0.65 -13.62
C THR A 88 5.18 -0.17 -14.33
N PRO A 89 5.18 0.03 -15.65
CA PRO A 89 3.97 0.30 -16.42
C PRO A 89 2.90 -0.78 -16.19
N VAL A 90 1.63 -0.39 -16.30
CA VAL A 90 0.48 -1.28 -16.21
C VAL A 90 -0.29 -1.23 -17.51
N VAL A 91 -0.68 -2.39 -18.04
CA VAL A 91 -1.56 -2.51 -19.20
C VAL A 91 -3.00 -2.54 -18.72
N VAL A 92 -3.82 -1.60 -19.17
CA VAL A 92 -5.26 -1.62 -18.96
C VAL A 92 -5.90 -2.35 -20.13
N VAL A 93 -6.47 -3.54 -19.90
CA VAL A 93 -6.99 -4.41 -20.98
C VAL A 93 -8.30 -3.91 -21.57
N ASN A 94 -9.14 -3.24 -20.76
CA ASN A 94 -10.38 -2.60 -21.21
C ASN A 94 -10.23 -1.08 -21.36
N LYS A 95 -9.12 -0.65 -21.97
CA LYS A 95 -8.76 0.76 -22.15
C LYS A 95 -9.78 1.48 -23.05
N GLU A 96 -10.28 2.61 -22.54
CA GLU A 96 -11.04 3.61 -23.27
C GLU A 96 -10.09 4.74 -23.72
N GLU A 97 -10.51 5.60 -24.66
CA GLU A 97 -9.68 6.71 -25.19
C GLU A 97 -9.19 7.64 -24.07
N GLU A 98 -10.04 7.91 -23.08
CA GLU A 98 -9.73 8.81 -21.96
C GLU A 98 -9.00 8.12 -20.80
N THR A 99 -8.67 6.82 -20.92
CA THR A 99 -8.03 6.07 -19.84
C THR A 99 -6.60 6.59 -19.62
N PRO A 100 -6.25 7.08 -18.41
CA PRO A 100 -4.89 7.50 -18.11
C PRO A 100 -3.92 6.32 -18.17
N GLU A 101 -2.64 6.62 -18.35
CA GLU A 101 -1.58 5.64 -18.11
C GLU A 101 -1.48 5.38 -16.60
N TYR A 102 -1.43 4.10 -16.25
CA TYR A 102 -1.24 3.65 -14.87
C TYR A 102 0.08 2.93 -14.70
N VAL A 103 0.58 2.97 -13.48
CA VAL A 103 1.82 2.31 -13.09
C VAL A 103 1.61 1.57 -11.77
N TRP A 104 2.27 0.46 -11.63
CA TRP A 104 2.40 -0.24 -10.37
C TRP A 104 3.58 0.33 -9.60
N LEU A 105 3.27 1.06 -8.52
CA LEU A 105 4.26 1.64 -7.63
C LEU A 105 4.87 0.55 -6.73
N LYS A 106 6.20 0.54 -6.66
CA LYS A 106 7.01 -0.32 -5.79
C LYS A 106 7.78 0.56 -4.80
N PRO A 107 7.20 0.95 -3.67
CA PRO A 107 7.88 1.81 -2.71
C PRO A 107 9.18 1.19 -2.24
N GLN A 108 10.30 1.90 -2.38
CA GLN A 108 11.62 1.50 -1.91
C GLN A 108 11.86 1.94 -0.46
N GLY A 109 11.08 2.92 0.00
CA GLY A 109 11.06 3.33 1.40
C GLY A 109 10.44 2.27 2.29
N PHE A 110 10.85 2.28 3.55
CA PHE A 110 10.34 1.40 4.59
C PHE A 110 10.17 2.17 5.89
N ILE A 111 9.06 1.92 6.56
CA ILE A 111 8.80 2.35 7.93
C ILE A 111 7.93 1.31 8.62
N ASP A 112 8.20 1.02 9.89
CA ASP A 112 7.40 0.08 10.68
C ASP A 112 6.50 0.82 11.69
N ILE A 113 5.62 0.08 12.32
CA ILE A 113 4.76 0.56 13.39
C ILE A 113 5.57 0.57 14.70
N ASP A 114 5.46 1.64 15.48
CA ASP A 114 5.81 1.58 16.90
C ASP A 114 4.73 0.80 17.65
N TYR A 115 4.95 -0.49 17.83
CA TYR A 115 3.99 -1.39 18.47
C TYR A 115 3.69 -0.99 19.92
N LYS A 116 4.68 -0.47 20.63
CA LYS A 116 4.51 -0.03 22.03
C LYS A 116 3.67 1.23 22.11
N ALA A 117 4.03 2.26 21.36
CA ALA A 117 3.27 3.52 21.31
C ALA A 117 1.86 3.35 20.72
N SER A 118 1.68 2.36 19.83
CA SER A 118 0.38 2.01 19.25
C SER A 118 -0.43 1.03 20.11
N HIS A 119 0.02 0.68 21.31
CA HIS A 119 -0.62 -0.30 22.22
C HIS A 119 -0.92 -1.66 21.56
N ILE A 120 0.01 -2.12 20.74
CA ILE A 120 -0.08 -3.40 20.04
C ILE A 120 0.92 -4.38 20.65
N LYS A 121 0.48 -5.58 21.02
CA LYS A 121 1.35 -6.67 21.44
C LYS A 121 1.56 -7.65 20.31
N LYS A 122 2.82 -8.00 20.07
CA LYS A 122 3.19 -9.18 19.27
C LYS A 122 3.08 -10.41 20.16
N LYS A 123 2.23 -11.36 19.79
CA LYS A 123 2.10 -12.66 20.46
C LYS A 123 2.65 -13.75 19.56
N ASN A 124 3.13 -14.83 20.18
CA ASN A 124 3.56 -16.02 19.46
C ASN A 124 4.56 -15.68 18.33
N PHE A 125 5.53 -14.80 18.61
CA PHE A 125 6.57 -14.47 17.63
C PHE A 125 7.40 -15.72 17.32
N CYS A 126 7.58 -16.00 16.03
CA CYS A 126 8.45 -17.05 15.55
C CYS A 126 9.75 -16.45 15.02
N ALA A 127 10.87 -16.79 15.63
CA ALA A 127 12.18 -16.26 15.21
C ALA A 127 12.58 -16.73 13.81
N GLU A 128 12.14 -17.93 13.41
CA GLU A 128 12.42 -18.51 12.10
C GLU A 128 11.79 -17.74 10.94
N CYS A 129 10.46 -17.55 10.97
CA CYS A 129 9.73 -16.89 9.88
C CYS A 129 9.37 -15.44 10.15
N GLY A 130 9.71 -14.90 11.32
CA GLY A 130 9.39 -13.54 11.72
C GLY A 130 7.89 -13.25 11.94
N GLN A 131 7.01 -14.23 11.71
CA GLN A 131 5.57 -14.04 11.87
C GLN A 131 5.15 -14.00 13.34
N PHE A 132 4.11 -13.24 13.61
CA PHE A 132 3.50 -13.11 14.92
C PHE A 132 2.02 -12.77 14.80
N GLU A 133 1.31 -12.99 15.88
CA GLU A 133 -0.06 -12.55 16.05
C GLU A 133 -0.10 -11.16 16.66
N LEU A 134 -1.02 -10.33 16.17
CA LEU A 134 -1.25 -9.01 16.75
C LEU A 134 -2.39 -9.06 17.75
N ASN A 135 -2.14 -8.51 18.93
CA ASN A 135 -3.19 -8.24 19.89
C ASN A 135 -3.18 -6.75 20.22
N ARG A 136 -4.23 -6.05 19.80
CA ARG A 136 -4.45 -4.66 20.13
C ARG A 136 -5.02 -4.57 21.54
N LEU A 137 -4.29 -3.92 22.44
CA LEU A 137 -4.67 -3.84 23.84
C LEU A 137 -5.83 -2.86 24.09
N ARG A 138 -5.90 -1.82 23.28
CA ARG A 138 -6.98 -0.82 23.28
C ARG A 138 -7.01 -0.08 21.93
N PRO A 139 -8.14 0.52 21.53
CA PRO A 139 -8.17 1.45 20.40
C PRO A 139 -7.15 2.59 20.62
N CYS A 140 -6.24 2.75 19.70
CA CYS A 140 -5.22 3.79 19.73
C CYS A 140 -4.78 4.08 18.28
N PRO A 141 -4.50 5.34 17.93
CA PRO A 141 -3.89 5.68 16.66
C PRO A 141 -2.57 4.92 16.45
N VAL A 142 -2.32 4.53 15.22
CA VAL A 142 -1.04 3.91 14.85
C VAL A 142 0.05 4.96 14.86
N LYS A 143 1.18 4.68 15.50
CA LYS A 143 2.38 5.49 15.50
C LYS A 143 3.47 4.83 14.68
N MET A 144 4.22 5.63 13.92
CA MET A 144 5.33 5.14 13.13
C MET A 144 6.62 5.06 13.96
N ALA A 145 7.37 4.00 13.77
CA ALA A 145 8.67 3.79 14.41
C ALA A 145 9.76 4.52 13.61
N LEU A 146 10.02 5.79 13.94
CA LEU A 146 10.99 6.63 13.22
C LEU A 146 12.38 5.98 13.11
N ALA A 147 12.79 5.20 14.10
CA ALA A 147 14.06 4.47 14.07
C ALA A 147 14.13 3.40 12.98
N SER A 148 12.99 2.96 12.44
CA SER A 148 12.93 2.00 11.34
C SER A 148 12.89 2.65 9.95
N TRP A 149 12.69 3.96 9.90
CA TRP A 149 12.59 4.71 8.66
C TRP A 149 13.96 4.81 7.97
N ASN A 150 14.02 4.41 6.72
CA ASN A 150 15.24 4.43 5.91
C ASN A 150 15.50 5.76 5.18
N GLY A 151 14.79 6.84 5.53
CA GLY A 151 15.02 8.19 5.00
C GLY A 151 14.35 8.50 3.67
N LEU A 152 13.61 7.58 3.08
CA LEU A 152 12.94 7.79 1.79
C LEU A 152 11.53 8.36 1.96
N ASP A 153 11.06 9.13 0.96
CA ASP A 153 9.79 9.87 1.03
C ASP A 153 8.56 9.00 0.76
N VAL A 154 8.73 7.95 -0.04
CA VAL A 154 7.66 7.02 -0.44
C VAL A 154 7.97 5.65 0.13
N CYS A 155 7.16 5.24 1.12
CA CYS A 155 7.43 4.08 1.95
C CYS A 155 6.29 3.05 1.88
N ARG A 156 6.66 1.79 2.06
CA ARG A 156 5.75 0.72 2.48
C ARG A 156 5.73 0.62 4.01
N LEU A 157 4.58 0.28 4.57
CA LEU A 157 4.48 -0.03 5.98
C LEU A 157 4.88 -1.49 6.22
N GLY A 158 5.77 -1.75 7.17
CA GLY A 158 6.38 -3.06 7.38
C GLY A 158 5.40 -4.22 7.46
N LEU A 159 4.38 -4.10 8.32
CA LEU A 159 3.33 -5.14 8.47
C LEU A 159 2.29 -5.14 7.34
N TYR A 160 2.11 -4.00 6.67
CA TYR A 160 1.09 -3.79 5.62
C TYR A 160 1.74 -3.21 4.36
N PRO A 161 2.46 -4.04 3.58
CA PRO A 161 3.24 -3.56 2.43
C PRO A 161 2.41 -2.94 1.31
N HIS A 162 1.07 -3.12 1.34
CA HIS A 162 0.11 -2.50 0.45
C HIS A 162 -0.34 -1.09 0.91
N CYS A 163 0.09 -0.65 2.09
CA CYS A 163 -0.19 0.69 2.57
C CYS A 163 0.90 1.65 2.09
N LEU A 164 0.49 2.66 1.35
CA LEU A 164 1.37 3.71 0.88
C LEU A 164 1.52 4.77 1.98
N ILE A 165 2.71 4.84 2.55
CA ILE A 165 3.09 5.86 3.54
C ILE A 165 4.00 6.87 2.87
N VAL A 166 3.73 8.14 3.06
CA VAL A 166 4.49 9.22 2.45
C VAL A 166 4.88 10.30 3.46
N THR A 167 5.93 11.05 3.14
CA THR A 167 6.31 12.24 3.89
C THR A 167 5.42 13.43 3.53
N GLU A 168 5.49 14.48 4.34
CA GLU A 168 4.78 15.75 4.09
C GLU A 168 5.11 16.38 2.73
N LYS A 169 6.33 16.20 2.23
CA LYS A 169 6.75 16.66 0.89
C LYS A 169 5.84 16.09 -0.21
N VAL A 170 5.62 14.79 -0.19
CA VAL A 170 4.77 14.09 -1.19
C VAL A 170 3.31 14.49 -1.01
N LEU A 171 2.83 14.59 0.23
CA LEU A 171 1.47 15.06 0.51
C LEU A 171 1.22 16.47 -0.04
N ALA A 172 2.16 17.38 0.20
CA ALA A 172 2.05 18.77 -0.28
C ALA A 172 2.00 18.82 -1.82
N ALA A 173 2.84 18.03 -2.50
CA ALA A 173 2.82 17.91 -3.95
C ALA A 173 1.49 17.37 -4.48
N ALA A 174 0.98 16.29 -3.86
CA ALA A 174 -0.31 15.69 -4.23
C ALA A 174 -1.48 16.68 -4.10
N LYS A 175 -1.53 17.42 -2.99
CA LYS A 175 -2.55 18.44 -2.73
C LYS A 175 -2.44 19.62 -3.70
N LYS A 176 -1.22 20.14 -3.94
CA LYS A 176 -0.97 21.25 -4.87
C LYS A 176 -1.40 20.88 -6.30
N ALA A 177 -1.08 19.67 -6.75
CA ALA A 177 -1.48 19.15 -8.07
C ALA A 177 -2.95 18.72 -8.14
N LYS A 178 -3.68 18.76 -7.04
CA LYS A 178 -5.10 18.34 -6.94
C LYS A 178 -5.31 16.93 -7.49
N LEU A 179 -4.46 15.98 -7.07
CA LEU A 179 -4.59 14.59 -7.46
C LEU A 179 -5.94 14.03 -7.00
N LYS A 180 -6.59 13.25 -7.87
CA LYS A 180 -7.98 12.79 -7.71
C LYS A 180 -8.05 11.37 -7.17
N GLY A 181 -9.12 11.07 -6.45
CA GLY A 181 -9.36 9.70 -5.94
C GLY A 181 -8.36 9.27 -4.88
N MET A 182 -7.77 10.22 -4.15
CA MET A 182 -6.89 9.97 -3.03
C MET A 182 -7.50 10.48 -1.74
N THR A 183 -7.36 9.73 -0.68
CA THR A 183 -7.63 10.14 0.70
C THR A 183 -6.33 10.14 1.49
N TYR A 184 -6.20 11.08 2.40
CA TYR A 184 -4.98 11.29 3.17
C TYR A 184 -5.32 11.21 4.65
N THR A 185 -4.57 10.38 5.38
CA THR A 185 -4.75 10.20 6.81
C THR A 185 -3.41 10.45 7.50
N GLU A 186 -3.37 11.37 8.42
CA GLU A 186 -2.18 11.64 9.21
C GLU A 186 -1.84 10.44 10.12
N GLU A 187 -0.57 10.24 10.40
CA GLU A 187 -0.05 9.15 11.23
C GLU A 187 -0.87 8.92 12.51
N GLY A 188 -1.20 9.99 13.24
CA GLY A 188 -1.98 9.92 14.47
C GLY A 188 -3.42 9.42 14.31
N ASP A 189 -3.99 9.55 13.11
CA ASP A 189 -5.38 9.20 12.78
C ASP A 189 -5.51 7.91 11.99
N ILE A 190 -4.38 7.26 11.66
CA ILE A 190 -4.40 5.97 10.96
C ILE A 190 -5.00 4.91 11.90
N LEU A 191 -6.21 4.50 11.61
CA LEU A 191 -6.93 3.45 12.33
C LEU A 191 -6.89 2.16 11.51
N TYR A 192 -5.90 1.31 11.75
CA TYR A 192 -5.97 -0.04 11.22
C TYR A 192 -6.96 -0.85 12.05
N ALA A 193 -8.06 -1.26 11.42
CA ALA A 193 -8.95 -2.25 11.99
C ALA A 193 -8.21 -3.60 12.01
N LEU A 194 -7.47 -3.83 13.10
CA LEU A 194 -6.96 -5.14 13.44
C LEU A 194 -8.17 -5.99 13.84
N LYS A 195 -9.00 -6.38 12.85
CA LYS A 195 -9.97 -7.42 13.07
C LYS A 195 -9.18 -8.68 13.39
N ASN A 196 -9.44 -9.26 14.57
CA ASN A 196 -9.02 -10.59 14.93
C ASN A 196 -9.56 -11.58 13.86
N LYS A 197 -8.93 -11.64 12.70
CA LYS A 197 -9.06 -12.79 11.84
C LYS A 197 -8.19 -13.86 12.48
N LYS A 198 -8.81 -14.81 13.17
CA LYS A 198 -8.23 -16.14 13.29
C LYS A 198 -7.93 -16.58 11.85
N ILE A 199 -6.66 -16.58 11.49
CA ILE A 199 -6.16 -17.18 10.26
C ILE A 199 -6.00 -18.67 10.54
#